data_9296bb526da15c2fa54f2562f44ccb22
#
_entry.id   9296bb526da15c2fa54f2562f44ccb22
#
_cell.length_a   1.000
_cell.length_b   1.000
_cell.length_c   1.000
_cell.angle_alpha   90.00
_cell.angle_beta   90.00
_cell.angle_gamma   90.00
#
_symmetry.space_group_name_H-M   'P 1'
#
loop_
_entity.id
_entity.type
_entity.pdbx_description
1 polymer ?
#
loop_
_entity_poly.entity_id
_entity_poly.type
_entity_poly.pdbx_seq_one_letter_code
_entity_poly.pdbx_strand_id
1 'polypeptide(L)'
;MAPMDTQRIAGALGARITGLDLRNPVTESLAAQLRQEFLEHKVIFLPGQDLTPAQFLSFARAFGRPIEYPFVRGIEGFPEIIEVKKLEHEKVNFGGVWHSDTTYLNEPPMGTMLLSKQTPPFGGDTMFANQVAAYEALSDTMKRLLDGLVGISSSAKADVSKTREDRLRTDGTPEAKKEYIARHPVVRTHPETGEKALYVNVAHSVGIEGLTEAESAPLLEFLFKHQVKPEFTCRWSWQPDCIAFWDNRAVQHNPVNDYHGFRRVMQRITLAGDKPF
;
A
#
# COMPACT_ATOMS: atom_id res chain seq x y z
N MET A 1 7.77 20.20 22.78
CA MET A 1 6.87 19.57 21.81
C MET A 1 5.65 19.05 22.55
N ALA A 2 4.44 19.18 21.98
CA ALA A 2 3.28 18.49 22.53
C ALA A 2 3.55 16.97 22.54
N PRO A 3 3.03 16.20 23.49
CA PRO A 3 3.16 14.77 23.47
C PRO A 3 2.49 14.20 22.21
N MET A 4 3.01 13.07 21.72
CA MET A 4 2.37 12.31 20.66
C MET A 4 0.94 11.94 21.09
N ASP A 5 -0.04 12.25 20.24
CA ASP A 5 -1.44 11.93 20.46
C ASP A 5 -1.96 11.07 19.33
N THR A 6 -2.58 9.95 19.65
CA THR A 6 -3.09 8.94 18.71
C THR A 6 -4.61 8.88 18.79
N GLN A 7 -5.26 9.14 17.68
CA GLN A 7 -6.71 9.07 17.52
C GLN A 7 -7.10 8.02 16.47
N ARG A 8 -7.82 6.97 16.86
CA ARG A 8 -8.42 6.03 15.89
C ARG A 8 -9.43 6.74 15.00
N ILE A 9 -9.41 6.42 13.70
CA ILE A 9 -10.32 7.02 12.71
C ILE A 9 -11.46 6.09 12.28
N ALA A 10 -11.29 4.78 12.44
CA ALA A 10 -12.33 3.79 12.15
C ALA A 10 -12.19 2.57 13.07
N GLY A 11 -13.23 1.74 13.11
CA GLY A 11 -13.25 0.54 13.95
C GLY A 11 -12.26 -0.53 13.51
N ALA A 12 -12.05 -0.68 12.19
CA ALA A 12 -11.25 -1.77 11.64
C ALA A 12 -9.76 -1.49 11.54
N LEU A 13 -9.38 -0.25 11.21
CA LEU A 13 -7.98 0.17 11.05
C LEU A 13 -7.90 1.69 10.98
N GLY A 14 -6.67 2.21 11.07
CA GLY A 14 -6.34 3.60 10.84
C GLY A 14 -6.30 4.44 12.10
N ALA A 15 -5.18 5.13 12.30
CA ALA A 15 -5.01 6.12 13.35
C ALA A 15 -4.38 7.40 12.81
N ARG A 16 -4.88 8.54 13.30
CA ARG A 16 -4.27 9.85 13.12
C ARG A 16 -3.34 10.13 14.28
N ILE A 17 -2.09 10.46 13.98
CA ILE A 17 -1.07 10.78 14.98
C ILE A 17 -0.65 12.22 14.83
N THR A 18 -0.69 12.97 15.93
CA THR A 18 -0.35 14.40 16.01
C THR A 18 0.71 14.64 17.09
N GLY A 19 1.17 15.90 17.22
CA GLY A 19 2.20 16.26 18.19
C GLY A 19 3.63 15.96 17.73
N LEU A 20 3.85 15.59 16.46
CA LEU A 20 5.14 15.25 15.89
C LEU A 20 5.64 16.34 14.93
N ASP A 21 6.95 16.51 14.89
CA ASP A 21 7.67 17.29 13.88
C ASP A 21 8.79 16.43 13.27
N LEU A 22 8.49 15.84 12.13
CA LEU A 22 9.38 14.91 11.42
C LEU A 22 10.47 15.61 10.59
N ARG A 23 10.55 16.95 10.63
CA ARG A 23 11.71 17.69 10.10
C ARG A 23 12.97 17.40 10.90
N ASN A 24 12.81 17.01 12.16
CA ASN A 24 13.91 16.53 13.00
C ASN A 24 14.11 15.02 12.83
N PRO A 25 15.36 14.52 12.98
CA PRO A 25 15.62 13.09 12.96
C PRO A 25 14.78 12.33 13.99
N VAL A 26 14.20 11.22 13.56
CA VAL A 26 13.40 10.36 14.43
C VAL A 26 14.34 9.60 15.36
N THR A 27 14.11 9.71 16.68
CA THR A 27 14.85 8.93 17.67
C THR A 27 14.40 7.46 17.65
N GLU A 28 15.25 6.56 18.11
CA GLU A 28 14.91 5.13 18.23
C GLU A 28 13.63 4.91 19.07
N SER A 29 13.48 5.66 20.17
CA SER A 29 12.28 5.60 21.00
C SER A 29 11.02 6.02 20.26
N LEU A 30 11.06 7.11 19.48
CA LEU A 30 9.93 7.56 18.67
C LEU A 30 9.63 6.56 17.54
N ALA A 31 10.66 6.03 16.88
CA ALA A 31 10.50 5.01 15.85
C ALA A 31 9.82 3.76 16.40
N ALA A 32 10.21 3.31 17.59
CA ALA A 32 9.58 2.17 18.27
C ALA A 32 8.12 2.42 18.61
N GLN A 33 7.77 3.61 19.14
CA GLN A 33 6.40 3.99 19.42
C GLN A 33 5.54 4.04 18.14
N LEU A 34 6.04 4.70 17.09
CA LEU A 34 5.33 4.78 15.81
C LEU A 34 5.19 3.40 15.15
N ARG A 35 6.17 2.50 15.33
CA ARG A 35 6.05 1.13 14.85
C ARG A 35 4.97 0.36 15.59
N GLN A 36 4.82 0.55 16.88
CA GLN A 36 3.74 -0.05 17.66
C GLN A 36 2.37 0.42 17.14
N GLU A 37 2.18 1.73 16.94
CA GLU A 37 0.95 2.30 16.37
C GLU A 37 0.68 1.75 14.94
N PHE A 38 1.73 1.65 14.13
CA PHE A 38 1.65 1.10 12.79
C PHE A 38 1.20 -0.38 12.79
N LEU A 39 1.74 -1.21 13.67
CA LEU A 39 1.36 -2.61 13.78
C LEU A 39 -0.05 -2.78 14.35
N GLU A 40 -0.45 -1.96 15.32
CA GLU A 40 -1.79 -2.00 15.92
C GLU A 40 -2.85 -1.53 14.90
N HIS A 41 -2.63 -0.36 14.31
CA HIS A 41 -3.63 0.30 13.47
C HIS A 41 -3.52 -0.03 11.99
N LYS A 42 -2.46 -0.72 11.53
CA LYS A 42 -2.20 -1.17 10.15
C LYS A 42 -1.97 -0.03 9.14
N VAL A 43 -2.49 1.16 9.40
CA VAL A 43 -2.20 2.41 8.69
C VAL A 43 -2.22 3.58 9.67
N ILE A 44 -1.20 4.43 9.61
CA ILE A 44 -1.11 5.66 10.41
C ILE A 44 -1.02 6.88 9.51
N PHE A 45 -1.64 7.97 9.95
CA PHE A 45 -1.70 9.24 9.25
C PHE A 45 -1.06 10.32 10.09
N LEU A 46 -0.07 11.02 9.52
CA LEU A 46 0.71 12.05 10.18
C LEU A 46 0.51 13.38 9.43
N PRO A 47 -0.46 14.20 9.83
CA PRO A 47 -0.73 15.49 9.18
C PRO A 47 0.32 16.55 9.55
N GLY A 48 0.45 17.58 8.70
CA GLY A 48 1.27 18.75 8.96
C GLY A 48 2.78 18.50 8.86
N GLN A 49 3.20 17.56 8.02
CA GLN A 49 4.59 17.19 7.82
C GLN A 49 5.13 17.79 6.52
N ASP A 50 5.46 19.08 6.52
CA ASP A 50 6.14 19.73 5.38
C ASP A 50 7.63 19.30 5.37
N LEU A 51 7.90 18.23 4.65
CA LEU A 51 9.22 17.61 4.57
C LEU A 51 9.88 17.84 3.22
N THR A 52 11.18 18.11 3.26
CA THR A 52 12.05 17.95 2.09
C THR A 52 12.20 16.48 1.72
N PRO A 53 12.59 16.14 0.48
CA PRO A 53 12.85 14.75 0.09
C PRO A 53 13.86 14.05 1.00
N ALA A 54 14.90 14.73 1.43
CA ALA A 54 15.92 14.18 2.34
C ALA A 54 15.35 13.84 3.72
N GLN A 55 14.47 14.69 4.28
CA GLN A 55 13.80 14.45 5.55
C GLN A 55 12.80 13.30 5.44
N PHE A 56 12.02 13.24 4.35
CA PHE A 56 11.08 12.15 4.10
C PHE A 56 11.80 10.80 3.97
N LEU A 57 12.94 10.76 3.26
CA LEU A 57 13.77 9.57 3.15
C LEU A 57 14.41 9.17 4.49
N SER A 58 14.86 10.16 5.29
CA SER A 58 15.37 9.92 6.64
C SER A 58 14.32 9.30 7.55
N PHE A 59 13.08 9.82 7.52
CA PHE A 59 11.95 9.25 8.24
C PHE A 59 11.68 7.80 7.82
N ALA A 60 11.65 7.52 6.53
CA ALA A 60 11.39 6.17 6.02
C ALA A 60 12.45 5.16 6.48
N ARG A 61 13.72 5.57 6.52
CA ARG A 61 14.85 4.74 6.96
C ARG A 61 14.77 4.30 8.42
N ALA A 62 14.04 5.02 9.25
CA ALA A 62 13.80 4.61 10.64
C ALA A 62 12.92 3.35 10.76
N PHE A 63 12.20 2.96 9.71
CA PHE A 63 11.29 1.81 9.70
C PHE A 63 11.79 0.63 8.88
N GLY A 64 12.74 0.86 7.98
CA GLY A 64 13.28 -0.19 7.13
C GLY A 64 14.11 0.36 5.98
N ARG A 65 14.54 -0.49 5.07
CA ARG A 65 15.33 -0.12 3.91
C ARG A 65 14.41 0.38 2.78
N PRO A 66 14.47 1.65 2.38
CA PRO A 66 13.79 2.13 1.18
C PRO A 66 14.31 1.42 -0.08
N ILE A 67 13.42 1.14 -1.02
CA ILE A 67 13.75 0.50 -2.29
C ILE A 67 13.29 1.35 -3.46
N GLU A 68 14.00 1.24 -4.57
CA GLU A 68 13.57 1.82 -5.84
C GLU A 68 12.38 1.06 -6.40
N TYR A 69 11.41 1.79 -6.94
CA TYR A 69 10.28 1.17 -7.61
C TYR A 69 10.68 0.67 -9.00
N PRO A 70 10.35 -0.58 -9.38
CA PRO A 70 10.92 -1.19 -10.60
C PRO A 70 10.49 -0.51 -11.91
N PHE A 71 9.31 0.10 -11.98
CA PHE A 71 8.74 0.60 -13.23
C PHE A 71 8.76 2.12 -13.41
N VAL A 72 8.98 2.89 -12.33
CA VAL A 72 8.92 4.36 -12.36
C VAL A 72 10.21 4.92 -11.78
N ARG A 73 10.76 5.96 -12.43
CA ARG A 73 11.94 6.66 -11.93
C ARG A 73 11.63 7.44 -10.66
N GLY A 74 12.59 7.43 -9.74
CA GLY A 74 12.58 8.35 -8.61
C GLY A 74 12.80 9.79 -9.05
N ILE A 75 12.57 10.72 -8.13
CA ILE A 75 12.87 12.15 -8.35
C ILE A 75 14.38 12.37 -8.38
N GLU A 76 14.80 13.50 -8.95
CA GLU A 76 16.21 13.85 -9.05
C GLU A 76 16.91 13.85 -7.68
N GLY A 77 18.03 13.15 -7.58
CA GLY A 77 18.81 12.99 -6.35
C GLY A 77 18.25 11.99 -5.33
N PHE A 78 17.03 11.44 -5.53
CA PHE A 78 16.38 10.51 -4.61
C PHE A 78 15.69 9.37 -5.37
N PRO A 79 16.41 8.36 -5.82
CA PRO A 79 15.87 7.28 -6.64
C PRO A 79 14.81 6.43 -5.93
N GLU A 80 14.81 6.41 -4.59
CA GLU A 80 13.82 5.70 -3.77
C GLU A 80 12.48 6.44 -3.64
N ILE A 81 12.42 7.73 -4.01
CA ILE A 81 11.20 8.55 -3.93
C ILE A 81 10.60 8.70 -5.31
N ILE A 82 9.46 8.09 -5.55
CA ILE A 82 8.70 8.30 -6.79
C ILE A 82 7.63 9.38 -6.61
N GLU A 83 7.35 10.13 -7.67
CA GLU A 83 6.23 11.08 -7.71
C GLU A 83 4.99 10.40 -8.32
N VAL A 84 3.95 10.22 -7.53
CA VAL A 84 2.63 9.79 -7.99
C VAL A 84 1.80 11.04 -8.28
N LYS A 85 1.58 11.33 -9.56
CA LYS A 85 0.97 12.58 -10.04
C LYS A 85 -0.14 12.29 -11.04
N LYS A 86 -1.26 12.97 -10.86
CA LYS A 86 -2.33 13.09 -11.83
C LYS A 86 -2.50 14.57 -12.19
N LEU A 87 -2.46 14.86 -13.48
CA LEU A 87 -2.69 16.20 -14.01
C LEU A 87 -4.19 16.45 -14.21
N GLU A 88 -4.56 17.70 -14.41
CA GLU A 88 -5.96 18.17 -14.54
C GLU A 88 -6.71 17.47 -15.67
N HIS A 89 -6.04 17.21 -16.80
CA HIS A 89 -6.63 16.58 -17.98
C HIS A 89 -6.64 15.04 -17.94
N GLU A 90 -5.92 14.43 -17.00
CA GLU A 90 -5.84 12.97 -16.89
C GLU A 90 -7.09 12.40 -16.20
N LYS A 91 -7.61 11.29 -16.74
CA LYS A 91 -8.86 10.66 -16.28
C LYS A 91 -8.64 9.44 -15.40
N VAL A 92 -7.42 8.90 -15.35
CA VAL A 92 -7.10 7.64 -14.68
C VAL A 92 -6.11 7.88 -13.54
N ASN A 93 -6.35 7.27 -12.40
CA ASN A 93 -5.40 7.23 -11.28
C ASN A 93 -4.36 6.13 -11.49
N PHE A 94 -3.16 6.35 -10.98
CA PHE A 94 -2.20 5.28 -10.76
C PHE A 94 -2.71 4.34 -9.66
N GLY A 95 -2.80 3.03 -9.96
CA GLY A 95 -3.27 2.03 -8.99
C GLY A 95 -4.76 2.13 -8.62
N GLY A 96 -5.62 2.56 -9.54
CA GLY A 96 -7.03 2.89 -9.28
C GLY A 96 -7.98 1.71 -8.98
N VAL A 97 -7.48 0.62 -8.40
CA VAL A 97 -8.26 -0.54 -7.90
C VAL A 97 -7.69 -1.02 -6.57
N TRP A 98 -8.44 -1.81 -5.82
CA TRP A 98 -7.99 -2.40 -4.57
C TRP A 98 -6.76 -3.30 -4.75
N HIS A 99 -5.68 -3.01 -4.02
CA HIS A 99 -4.43 -3.77 -4.07
C HIS A 99 -3.58 -3.62 -2.80
N SER A 100 -2.72 -4.61 -2.57
CA SER A 100 -1.48 -4.44 -1.81
C SER A 100 -0.35 -4.27 -2.82
N ASP A 101 0.66 -3.48 -2.47
CA ASP A 101 1.70 -3.08 -3.42
C ASP A 101 2.52 -4.27 -3.94
N THR A 102 2.73 -4.31 -5.24
CA THR A 102 3.69 -5.17 -5.96
C THR A 102 3.72 -6.64 -5.50
N THR A 103 2.55 -7.23 -5.20
CA THR A 103 2.46 -8.64 -4.75
C THR A 103 2.92 -9.66 -5.80
N TYR A 104 3.28 -9.20 -6.99
CA TYR A 104 3.95 -9.99 -8.03
C TYR A 104 5.46 -10.13 -7.86
N LEU A 105 6.05 -9.52 -6.82
CA LEU A 105 7.46 -9.73 -6.44
C LEU A 105 7.58 -10.90 -5.46
N ASN A 106 8.71 -11.60 -5.47
CA ASN A 106 8.96 -12.70 -4.53
C ASN A 106 9.05 -12.22 -3.07
N GLU A 107 9.56 -11.01 -2.87
CA GLU A 107 9.61 -10.29 -1.61
C GLU A 107 8.85 -8.97 -1.75
N PRO A 108 7.52 -8.97 -1.59
CA PRO A 108 6.71 -7.76 -1.66
C PRO A 108 7.07 -6.79 -0.53
N PRO A 109 6.86 -5.48 -0.71
CA PRO A 109 7.22 -4.50 0.28
C PRO A 109 6.49 -4.69 1.62
N MET A 110 7.21 -4.45 2.71
CA MET A 110 6.67 -4.43 4.07
C MET A 110 5.62 -3.33 4.22
N GLY A 111 5.95 -2.12 3.80
CA GLY A 111 5.08 -0.96 3.93
C GLY A 111 5.39 0.11 2.91
N THR A 112 4.44 1.02 2.76
CA THR A 112 4.56 2.16 1.85
C THR A 112 4.17 3.44 2.58
N MET A 113 4.95 4.49 2.35
CA MET A 113 4.69 5.85 2.81
C MET A 113 4.31 6.72 1.62
N LEU A 114 3.25 7.51 1.78
CA LEU A 114 2.79 8.47 0.78
C LEU A 114 2.67 9.84 1.44
N LEU A 115 3.47 10.80 0.98
CA LEU A 115 3.44 12.19 1.42
C LEU A 115 2.69 13.04 0.39
N SER A 116 1.63 13.71 0.80
CA SER A 116 0.88 14.63 -0.06
C SER A 116 1.60 15.97 -0.21
N LYS A 117 1.85 16.40 -1.45
CA LYS A 117 2.43 17.71 -1.76
C LYS A 117 1.40 18.67 -2.34
N GLN A 118 0.50 18.16 -3.18
CA GLN A 118 -0.63 18.92 -3.71
C GLN A 118 -1.88 18.04 -3.74
N THR A 119 -2.96 18.52 -3.17
CA THR A 119 -4.24 17.81 -3.12
C THR A 119 -5.32 18.60 -3.85
N PRO A 120 -6.32 17.92 -4.45
CA PRO A 120 -7.49 18.59 -4.96
C PRO A 120 -8.30 19.22 -3.82
N PRO A 121 -9.18 20.21 -4.10
CA PRO A 121 -10.01 20.85 -3.05
C PRO A 121 -11.08 19.91 -2.48
N PHE A 122 -11.42 18.83 -3.19
CA PHE A 122 -12.31 17.74 -2.76
C PHE A 122 -11.98 16.47 -3.54
N GLY A 123 -12.36 15.32 -2.97
CA GLY A 123 -12.08 14.01 -3.57
C GLY A 123 -10.61 13.61 -3.53
N GLY A 124 -10.25 12.57 -4.29
CA GLY A 124 -8.88 12.05 -4.32
C GLY A 124 -8.47 11.35 -3.03
N ASP A 125 -9.42 10.95 -2.21
CA ASP A 125 -9.20 10.19 -0.98
C ASP A 125 -8.53 8.85 -1.27
N THR A 126 -8.01 8.22 -0.22
CA THR A 126 -7.57 6.83 -0.29
C THR A 126 -8.36 5.99 0.71
N MET A 127 -8.88 4.87 0.24
CA MET A 127 -9.51 3.85 1.09
C MET A 127 -8.47 2.79 1.44
N PHE A 128 -8.54 2.28 2.66
CA PHE A 128 -7.71 1.18 3.17
C PHE A 128 -8.60 0.08 3.72
N ALA A 129 -8.21 -1.19 3.56
CA ALA A 129 -8.98 -2.34 4.02
C ALA A 129 -8.09 -3.31 4.82
N ASN A 130 -8.52 -3.64 6.04
CA ASN A 130 -7.85 -4.54 6.97
C ASN A 130 -8.04 -6.00 6.55
N GLN A 131 -6.99 -6.63 6.07
CA GLN A 131 -7.01 -8.00 5.59
C GLN A 131 -7.00 -9.04 6.72
N VAL A 132 -6.56 -8.65 7.91
CA VAL A 132 -6.68 -9.48 9.13
C VAL A 132 -8.14 -9.58 9.53
N ALA A 133 -8.85 -8.45 9.67
CA ALA A 133 -10.27 -8.42 9.98
C ALA A 133 -11.12 -9.16 8.93
N ALA A 134 -10.75 -9.01 7.65
CA ALA A 134 -11.40 -9.73 6.57
C ALA A 134 -11.21 -11.26 6.69
N TYR A 135 -10.01 -11.73 7.04
CA TYR A 135 -9.75 -13.15 7.30
C TYR A 135 -10.54 -13.65 8.52
N GLU A 136 -10.52 -12.90 9.62
CA GLU A 136 -11.21 -13.29 10.86
C GLU A 136 -12.73 -13.40 10.68
N ALA A 137 -13.31 -12.60 9.82
CA ALA A 137 -14.75 -12.63 9.50
C ALA A 137 -15.17 -13.78 8.57
N LEU A 138 -14.26 -14.59 8.06
CA LEU A 138 -14.58 -15.80 7.32
C LEU A 138 -15.08 -16.91 8.26
N SER A 139 -15.96 -17.77 7.75
CA SER A 139 -16.35 -18.99 8.46
C SER A 139 -15.14 -19.94 8.63
N ASP A 140 -15.15 -20.75 9.69
CA ASP A 140 -14.10 -21.75 9.93
C ASP A 140 -13.92 -22.70 8.74
N THR A 141 -15.01 -23.03 8.04
CA THR A 141 -14.94 -23.88 6.85
C THR A 141 -14.19 -23.18 5.72
N MET A 142 -14.45 -21.87 5.50
CA MET A 142 -13.71 -21.10 4.51
C MET A 142 -12.24 -20.93 4.91
N LYS A 143 -11.93 -20.65 6.16
CA LYS A 143 -10.55 -20.58 6.67
C LYS A 143 -9.79 -21.90 6.40
N ARG A 144 -10.44 -23.06 6.68
CA ARG A 144 -9.83 -24.37 6.37
C ARG A 144 -9.66 -24.61 4.87
N LEU A 145 -10.62 -24.16 4.05
CA LEU A 145 -10.51 -24.28 2.57
C LEU A 145 -9.33 -23.50 2.02
N LEU A 146 -9.07 -22.31 2.56
CA LEU A 146 -8.01 -21.43 2.10
C LEU A 146 -6.63 -21.81 2.63
N ASP A 147 -6.57 -22.61 3.69
CA ASP A 147 -5.31 -23.00 4.34
C ASP A 147 -4.46 -23.83 3.36
N GLY A 148 -3.22 -23.41 3.20
CA GLY A 148 -2.27 -24.03 2.27
C GLY A 148 -2.48 -23.70 0.79
N LEU A 149 -3.52 -22.97 0.40
CA LEU A 149 -3.67 -22.51 -0.99
C LEU A 149 -2.63 -21.44 -1.34
N VAL A 150 -2.12 -21.51 -2.56
CA VAL A 150 -1.12 -20.58 -3.10
C VAL A 150 -1.74 -19.76 -4.23
N GLY A 151 -1.78 -18.45 -4.04
CA GLY A 151 -2.22 -17.49 -5.05
C GLY A 151 -1.09 -17.14 -6.02
N ILE A 152 -1.42 -16.98 -7.29
CA ILE A 152 -0.50 -16.56 -8.35
C ILE A 152 -0.78 -15.08 -8.64
N SER A 153 0.24 -14.24 -8.53
CA SER A 153 0.18 -12.81 -8.83
C SER A 153 1.08 -12.47 -10.02
N SER A 154 0.58 -11.61 -10.94
CA SER A 154 1.30 -11.18 -12.13
C SER A 154 1.29 -9.65 -12.27
N SER A 155 2.42 -9.09 -12.70
CA SER A 155 2.53 -7.67 -13.05
C SER A 155 1.84 -7.32 -14.37
N ALA A 156 1.57 -8.29 -15.24
CA ALA A 156 0.85 -8.06 -16.49
C ALA A 156 -0.60 -7.64 -16.27
N LYS A 157 -1.21 -8.07 -15.16
CA LYS A 157 -2.56 -7.63 -14.76
C LYS A 157 -2.56 -6.21 -14.19
N ALA A 158 -1.45 -5.83 -13.55
CA ALA A 158 -1.24 -4.46 -13.09
C ALA A 158 -0.98 -3.58 -14.31
N ASP A 159 -1.99 -2.88 -14.79
CA ASP A 159 -1.90 -2.06 -16.00
C ASP A 159 -1.01 -0.82 -15.77
N VAL A 160 0.29 -1.07 -15.60
CA VAL A 160 1.32 -0.04 -15.46
C VAL A 160 1.47 0.77 -16.75
N SER A 161 1.00 0.22 -17.89
CA SER A 161 1.05 0.88 -19.20
C SER A 161 0.19 2.15 -19.28
N LYS A 162 -0.78 2.31 -18.37
CA LYS A 162 -1.57 3.54 -18.21
C LYS A 162 -0.85 4.62 -17.41
N THR A 163 0.36 4.36 -16.92
CA THR A 163 1.22 5.37 -16.30
C THR A 163 1.78 6.27 -17.39
N ARG A 164 1.99 7.54 -17.07
CA ARG A 164 2.62 8.51 -17.99
C ARG A 164 3.95 7.98 -18.51
N GLU A 165 4.12 8.00 -19.84
CA GLU A 165 5.32 7.53 -20.54
C GLU A 165 6.62 8.24 -20.07
N ASP A 166 6.54 9.54 -19.72
CA ASP A 166 7.67 10.33 -19.23
C ASP A 166 8.23 9.87 -17.88
N ARG A 167 7.56 8.94 -17.19
CA ARG A 167 7.94 8.42 -15.88
C ARG A 167 8.36 6.97 -15.89
N LEU A 168 8.02 6.24 -16.94
CA LEU A 168 8.47 4.88 -17.08
C LEU A 168 9.99 4.83 -17.13
N ARG A 169 10.60 3.81 -16.54
CA ARG A 169 12.01 3.51 -16.74
C ARG A 169 12.20 3.13 -18.21
N THR A 170 12.65 4.09 -19.02
CA THR A 170 12.97 3.92 -20.45
C THR A 170 14.46 3.71 -20.69
N ASP A 171 15.22 3.44 -19.63
CA ASP A 171 16.68 3.23 -19.69
C ASP A 171 17.09 1.95 -20.42
N GLY A 172 16.13 1.23 -21.02
CA GLY A 172 16.37 0.00 -21.77
C GLY A 172 16.75 -1.19 -20.90
N THR A 173 16.64 -1.06 -19.57
CA THR A 173 16.93 -2.18 -18.67
C THR A 173 15.92 -3.32 -18.90
N PRO A 174 16.36 -4.58 -18.87
CA PRO A 174 15.47 -5.74 -19.00
C PRO A 174 14.35 -5.73 -17.97
N GLU A 175 14.56 -5.15 -16.80
CA GLU A 175 13.62 -5.04 -15.69
C GLU A 175 12.36 -4.24 -16.05
N ALA A 176 12.48 -3.19 -16.84
CA ALA A 176 11.36 -2.33 -17.26
C ALA A 176 10.34 -3.03 -18.16
N LYS A 177 10.75 -4.14 -18.83
CA LYS A 177 9.91 -4.92 -19.75
C LYS A 177 9.58 -6.31 -19.25
N LYS A 178 10.09 -6.68 -18.07
CA LYS A 178 9.94 -8.03 -17.53
C LYS A 178 8.56 -8.19 -16.90
N GLU A 179 7.86 -9.26 -17.25
CA GLU A 179 6.74 -9.72 -16.46
C GLU A 179 7.24 -10.38 -15.17
N TYR A 180 6.73 -9.89 -14.04
CA TYR A 180 6.99 -10.48 -12.74
C TYR A 180 5.81 -11.35 -12.34
N ILE A 181 6.11 -12.60 -11.98
CA ILE A 181 5.13 -13.55 -11.47
C ILE A 181 5.64 -14.07 -10.14
N ALA A 182 4.81 -14.00 -9.11
CA ALA A 182 5.11 -14.57 -7.80
C ALA A 182 3.98 -15.44 -7.29
N ARG A 183 4.34 -16.36 -6.38
CA ARG A 183 3.44 -17.28 -5.71
C ARG A 183 3.51 -17.03 -4.22
N HIS A 184 2.37 -16.75 -3.62
CA HIS A 184 2.25 -16.43 -2.21
C HIS A 184 1.08 -17.20 -1.58
N PRO A 185 1.10 -17.51 -0.29
CA PRO A 185 -0.05 -18.09 0.37
C PRO A 185 -1.28 -17.16 0.19
N VAL A 186 -2.44 -17.74 -0.05
CA VAL A 186 -3.72 -16.99 -0.07
C VAL A 186 -3.99 -16.37 1.30
N VAL A 187 -3.57 -17.04 2.35
CA VAL A 187 -3.59 -16.56 3.75
C VAL A 187 -2.14 -16.52 4.23
N ARG A 188 -1.58 -15.32 4.36
CA ARG A 188 -0.23 -15.13 4.90
C ARG A 188 -0.25 -14.95 6.41
N THR A 189 0.83 -15.34 7.09
CA THR A 189 1.10 -14.97 8.47
C THR A 189 1.90 -13.66 8.51
N HIS A 190 1.48 -12.72 9.34
CA HIS A 190 2.19 -11.46 9.52
C HIS A 190 3.46 -11.71 10.38
N PRO A 191 4.67 -11.34 9.89
CA PRO A 191 5.93 -11.78 10.51
C PRO A 191 6.19 -11.17 11.90
N GLU A 192 5.56 -10.06 12.24
CA GLU A 192 5.76 -9.37 13.52
C GLU A 192 4.62 -9.59 14.51
N THR A 193 3.36 -9.68 14.03
CA THR A 193 2.19 -9.83 14.91
C THR A 193 1.71 -11.26 15.02
N GLY A 194 2.08 -12.14 14.09
CA GLY A 194 1.58 -13.51 14.00
C GLY A 194 0.13 -13.62 13.50
N GLU A 195 -0.54 -12.52 13.23
CA GLU A 195 -1.90 -12.49 12.72
C GLU A 195 -1.99 -13.06 11.30
N LYS A 196 -3.07 -13.77 10.98
CA LYS A 196 -3.35 -14.24 9.62
C LYS A 196 -4.12 -13.19 8.83
N ALA A 197 -3.70 -12.95 7.59
CA ALA A 197 -4.31 -11.97 6.68
C ALA A 197 -4.58 -12.58 5.32
N LEU A 198 -5.68 -12.20 4.67
CA LEU A 198 -5.91 -12.54 3.26
C LEU A 198 -4.87 -11.80 2.39
N TYR A 199 -4.26 -12.53 1.44
CA TYR A 199 -3.15 -11.99 0.64
C TYR A 199 -3.33 -12.18 -0.87
N VAL A 200 -4.55 -12.04 -1.35
CA VAL A 200 -4.90 -11.96 -2.78
C VAL A 200 -5.58 -10.61 -3.03
N ASN A 201 -5.44 -10.05 -4.23
CA ASN A 201 -6.08 -8.78 -4.59
C ASN A 201 -6.49 -8.74 -6.05
N VAL A 202 -7.48 -7.91 -6.38
CA VAL A 202 -8.05 -7.82 -7.72
C VAL A 202 -7.05 -7.27 -8.76
N ALA A 203 -6.07 -6.49 -8.33
CA ALA A 203 -5.10 -5.87 -9.24
C ALA A 203 -4.04 -6.87 -9.76
N HIS A 204 -3.64 -7.84 -8.96
CA HIS A 204 -2.49 -8.67 -9.28
C HIS A 204 -2.78 -10.17 -9.34
N SER A 205 -3.75 -10.68 -8.55
CA SER A 205 -4.00 -12.13 -8.49
C SER A 205 -4.69 -12.64 -9.74
N VAL A 206 -4.09 -13.63 -10.39
CA VAL A 206 -4.54 -14.19 -11.67
C VAL A 206 -5.07 -15.63 -11.55
N GLY A 207 -4.79 -16.32 -10.45
CA GLY A 207 -5.24 -17.70 -10.24
C GLY A 207 -4.78 -18.25 -8.89
N ILE A 208 -5.14 -19.49 -8.63
CA ILE A 208 -4.69 -20.30 -7.48
C ILE A 208 -3.97 -21.52 -8.03
N GLU A 209 -2.77 -21.79 -7.52
CA GLU A 209 -1.94 -22.90 -7.99
C GLU A 209 -2.66 -24.24 -7.80
N GLY A 210 -2.61 -25.08 -8.83
CA GLY A 210 -3.26 -26.40 -8.83
C GLY A 210 -4.76 -26.39 -9.11
N LEU A 211 -5.41 -25.21 -9.17
CA LEU A 211 -6.82 -25.10 -9.58
C LEU A 211 -6.93 -24.65 -11.04
N THR A 212 -7.97 -25.14 -11.71
CA THR A 212 -8.37 -24.64 -13.03
C THR A 212 -8.90 -23.20 -12.90
N GLU A 213 -8.96 -22.48 -14.04
CA GLU A 213 -9.56 -21.14 -14.08
C GLU A 213 -11.02 -21.14 -13.60
N ALA A 214 -11.80 -22.17 -13.99
CA ALA A 214 -13.20 -22.30 -13.59
C ALA A 214 -13.39 -22.48 -12.08
N GLU A 215 -12.40 -23.03 -11.38
CA GLU A 215 -12.38 -23.19 -9.93
C GLU A 215 -11.80 -21.97 -9.22
N SER A 216 -10.72 -21.40 -9.75
CA SER A 216 -10.04 -20.25 -9.15
C SER A 216 -10.86 -18.97 -9.24
N ALA A 217 -11.49 -18.69 -10.40
CA ALA A 217 -12.13 -17.41 -10.65
C ALA A 217 -13.29 -17.12 -9.67
N PRO A 218 -14.26 -18.01 -9.39
CA PRO A 218 -15.32 -17.74 -8.46
C PRO A 218 -14.83 -17.61 -7.01
N LEU A 219 -13.78 -18.35 -6.61
CA LEU A 219 -13.20 -18.23 -5.27
C LEU A 219 -12.48 -16.89 -5.10
N LEU A 220 -11.68 -16.49 -6.07
CA LEU A 220 -11.02 -15.18 -6.06
C LEU A 220 -12.04 -14.03 -6.09
N GLU A 221 -13.10 -14.12 -6.90
CA GLU A 221 -14.16 -13.12 -6.96
C GLU A 221 -14.87 -12.96 -5.61
N PHE A 222 -15.19 -14.07 -4.93
CA PHE A 222 -15.72 -14.04 -3.57
C PHE A 222 -14.78 -13.32 -2.62
N LEU A 223 -13.49 -13.66 -2.61
CA LEU A 223 -12.49 -13.05 -1.73
C LEU A 223 -12.32 -11.56 -2.03
N PHE A 224 -12.24 -11.15 -3.30
CA PHE A 224 -12.09 -9.74 -3.67
C PHE A 224 -13.25 -8.87 -3.19
N LYS A 225 -14.48 -9.38 -3.25
CA LYS A 225 -15.67 -8.69 -2.71
C LYS A 225 -15.69 -8.69 -1.19
N HIS A 226 -15.32 -9.80 -0.57
CA HIS A 226 -15.32 -9.94 0.89
C HIS A 226 -14.31 -9.01 1.56
N GLN A 227 -13.10 -8.91 1.03
CA GLN A 227 -11.97 -8.18 1.60
C GLN A 227 -12.18 -6.68 1.75
N VAL A 228 -13.11 -6.12 1.00
CA VAL A 228 -13.33 -4.66 0.88
C VAL A 228 -14.71 -4.23 1.38
N LYS A 229 -15.36 -5.07 2.19
CA LYS A 229 -16.60 -4.69 2.85
C LYS A 229 -16.40 -3.45 3.72
N PRO A 230 -17.39 -2.55 3.81
CA PRO A 230 -17.28 -1.31 4.58
C PRO A 230 -16.78 -1.51 6.02
N GLU A 231 -17.16 -2.63 6.66
CA GLU A 231 -16.80 -2.95 8.03
C GLU A 231 -15.29 -3.16 8.24
N PHE A 232 -14.55 -3.45 7.18
CA PHE A 232 -13.11 -3.66 7.22
C PHE A 232 -12.31 -2.45 6.74
N THR A 233 -12.98 -1.34 6.41
CA THR A 233 -12.34 -0.22 5.71
C THR A 233 -12.26 1.04 6.57
N CYS A 234 -11.29 1.89 6.21
CA CYS A 234 -11.31 3.30 6.53
C CYS A 234 -11.06 4.14 5.27
N ARG A 235 -11.40 5.41 5.34
CA ARG A 235 -11.20 6.39 4.26
C ARG A 235 -10.44 7.59 4.80
N TRP A 236 -9.41 8.01 4.07
CA TRP A 236 -8.60 9.16 4.40
C TRP A 236 -8.76 10.26 3.36
N SER A 237 -9.19 11.44 3.81
CA SER A 237 -9.25 12.66 2.99
C SER A 237 -7.93 13.42 3.14
N TRP A 238 -7.24 13.60 2.02
CA TRP A 238 -5.92 14.17 2.01
C TRP A 238 -5.93 15.70 2.18
N GLN A 239 -4.98 16.16 2.98
CA GLN A 239 -4.56 17.56 3.05
C GLN A 239 -3.08 17.64 2.63
N PRO A 240 -2.59 18.80 2.14
CA PRO A 240 -1.16 18.97 1.90
C PRO A 240 -0.33 18.61 3.13
N ASP A 241 0.89 18.12 2.89
CA ASP A 241 1.88 17.78 3.93
C ASP A 241 1.39 16.74 4.94
N CYS A 242 0.59 15.78 4.49
CA CYS A 242 0.18 14.64 5.28
C CYS A 242 0.90 13.37 4.80
N ILE A 243 1.44 12.57 5.72
CA ILE A 243 1.96 11.24 5.44
C ILE A 243 0.90 10.21 5.81
N ALA A 244 0.64 9.25 4.90
CA ALA A 244 0.05 7.96 5.26
C ALA A 244 1.15 6.90 5.19
N PHE A 245 1.24 6.04 6.20
CA PHE A 245 2.13 4.89 6.24
C PHE A 245 1.31 3.64 6.53
N TRP A 246 1.26 2.69 5.59
CA TRP A 246 0.46 1.48 5.70
C TRP A 246 1.28 0.21 5.54
N ASP A 247 0.79 -0.85 6.20
CA ASP A 247 1.39 -2.17 6.21
C ASP A 247 0.86 -3.01 5.02
N ASN A 248 1.66 -3.19 3.98
CA ASN A 248 1.29 -3.98 2.81
C ASN A 248 1.08 -5.47 3.11
N ARG A 249 1.50 -5.93 4.28
CA ARG A 249 1.38 -7.31 4.72
C ARG A 249 -0.02 -7.62 5.26
N ALA A 250 -0.78 -6.56 5.64
CA ALA A 250 -2.09 -6.67 6.28
C ALA A 250 -3.15 -5.72 5.71
N VAL A 251 -2.81 -4.90 4.70
CA VAL A 251 -3.69 -3.86 4.17
C VAL A 251 -3.75 -3.89 2.64
N GLN A 252 -4.95 -3.77 2.09
CA GLN A 252 -5.16 -3.30 0.71
C GLN A 252 -5.56 -1.82 0.73
N HIS A 253 -5.27 -1.12 -0.36
CA HIS A 253 -5.69 0.26 -0.53
C HIS A 253 -6.23 0.53 -1.93
N ASN A 254 -7.04 1.60 -2.04
CA ASN A 254 -7.65 2.02 -3.29
C ASN A 254 -7.72 3.56 -3.33
N PRO A 255 -6.96 4.23 -4.21
CA PRO A 255 -7.09 5.66 -4.43
C PRO A 255 -8.38 5.96 -5.20
N VAL A 256 -9.24 6.78 -4.62
CA VAL A 256 -10.53 7.16 -5.21
C VAL A 256 -10.31 8.15 -6.35
N ASN A 257 -10.94 7.91 -7.51
CA ASN A 257 -10.76 8.73 -8.71
C ASN A 257 -11.99 9.63 -8.98
N ASP A 258 -12.29 10.52 -8.05
CA ASP A 258 -13.46 11.41 -8.04
C ASP A 258 -13.10 12.91 -8.08
N TYR A 259 -11.87 13.26 -8.51
CA TYR A 259 -11.34 14.64 -8.57
C TYR A 259 -10.90 15.03 -10.00
N HIS A 260 -11.79 14.83 -10.97
CA HIS A 260 -11.54 15.22 -12.37
C HIS A 260 -11.39 16.74 -12.50
N GLY A 261 -10.44 17.17 -13.33
CA GLY A 261 -10.11 18.58 -13.52
C GLY A 261 -9.14 19.16 -12.50
N PHE A 262 -8.69 18.38 -11.51
CA PHE A 262 -7.76 18.84 -10.48
C PHE A 262 -6.48 18.03 -10.47
N ARG A 263 -5.36 18.71 -10.16
CA ARG A 263 -4.04 18.11 -9.99
C ARG A 263 -3.91 17.49 -8.61
N ARG A 264 -3.24 16.33 -8.55
CA ARG A 264 -2.82 15.69 -7.29
C ARG A 264 -1.39 15.25 -7.42
N VAL A 265 -0.53 15.63 -6.45
CA VAL A 265 0.89 15.29 -6.44
C VAL A 265 1.25 14.70 -5.09
N MET A 266 1.79 13.49 -5.12
CA MET A 266 2.24 12.75 -3.94
C MET A 266 3.68 12.29 -4.15
N GLN A 267 4.46 12.20 -3.08
CA GLN A 267 5.75 11.52 -3.04
C GLN A 267 5.58 10.19 -2.32
N ARG A 268 6.12 9.12 -2.89
CA ARG A 268 5.99 7.76 -2.36
C ARG A 268 7.35 7.16 -2.09
N ILE A 269 7.49 6.52 -0.92
CA ILE A 269 8.60 5.64 -0.56
C ILE A 269 8.04 4.27 -0.24
N THR A 270 8.72 3.25 -0.73
CA THR A 270 8.40 1.85 -0.47
C THR A 270 9.53 1.20 0.32
N LEU A 271 9.20 0.44 1.35
CA LEU A 271 10.17 -0.24 2.21
C LEU A 271 10.28 -1.71 1.84
N ALA A 272 11.50 -2.23 1.80
CA ALA A 272 11.76 -3.65 1.55
C ALA A 272 10.97 -4.52 2.53
N GLY A 273 10.46 -5.63 2.03
CA GLY A 273 9.71 -6.59 2.82
C GLY A 273 10.36 -7.98 2.83
N ASP A 274 9.53 -8.95 3.09
CA ASP A 274 9.88 -10.36 3.29
C ASP A 274 9.12 -11.26 2.29
N LYS A 275 9.59 -12.49 2.15
CA LYS A 275 8.85 -13.51 1.43
C LYS A 275 7.63 -13.93 2.28
N PRO A 276 6.39 -13.81 1.76
CA PRO A 276 5.18 -14.23 2.46
C PRO A 276 5.16 -15.72 2.79
N PHE A 277 4.69 -16.06 4.00
CA PHE A 277 4.58 -17.44 4.48
C PHE A 277 3.26 -17.66 5.24
#